data_8a57730807a2c775dfbc0b0988e229b1
#
_entry.id   8a57730807a2c775dfbc0b0988e229b1
#
_cell.length_a   1.000
_cell.length_b   1.000
_cell.length_c   1.000
_cell.angle_alpha   90.00
_cell.angle_beta   90.00
_cell.angle_gamma   90.00
#
_symmetry.space_group_name_H-M   'P 1'
#
loop_
_entity.id
_entity.type
_entity.pdbx_description
1 polymer ?
#
loop_
_entity_poly.entity_id
_entity_poly.type
_entity_poly.pdbx_seq_one_letter_code
_entity_poly.pdbx_strand_id
1 'polypeptide(L)'
;HVKAIPGADPELVERMGYLADRMSVNLELPTAEGLRTLAPNKHRKNILTPMRQIQNGIHANKEELILYRKSPVFVSGGQSTQMIIGATPETDYQILNVAENLYQKFELKRVFYSAFVKVNEDKSLPALPGGPPLLREHRLYQADWLLRFYGFKAEELLDEKRPFFNVMLDPKEDWAVRHLECFPVEINRA
;
A
#
# COMPACT_ATOMS: atom_id res chain seq x y z
N HIS A 1 5.19 -10.93 -13.26
CA HIS A 1 4.42 -9.81 -12.71
C HIS A 1 3.83 -8.95 -13.81
N VAL A 2 2.52 -8.70 -13.74
CA VAL A 2 1.78 -7.86 -14.70
C VAL A 2 1.14 -6.69 -13.97
N LYS A 3 1.20 -5.50 -14.58
CA LYS A 3 0.53 -4.30 -14.11
C LYS A 3 -0.76 -4.11 -14.91
N ALA A 4 -1.92 -4.21 -14.26
CA ALA A 4 -3.19 -3.88 -14.86
C ALA A 4 -3.36 -2.35 -14.91
N ILE A 5 -3.73 -1.84 -16.07
CA ILE A 5 -3.98 -0.41 -16.28
C ILE A 5 -5.38 -0.09 -15.74
N PRO A 6 -5.57 1.01 -14.99
CA PRO A 6 -6.89 1.48 -14.61
C PRO A 6 -7.81 1.65 -15.83
N GLY A 7 -8.96 0.99 -15.82
CA GLY A 7 -9.89 1.00 -16.95
C GLY A 7 -9.60 -0.06 -18.02
N ALA A 8 -8.68 -0.99 -17.78
CA ALA A 8 -8.47 -2.15 -18.66
C ALA A 8 -9.74 -3.00 -18.77
N ASP A 9 -9.89 -3.64 -19.91
CA ASP A 9 -10.99 -4.56 -20.18
C ASP A 9 -11.00 -5.70 -19.14
N PRO A 10 -12.14 -6.01 -18.49
CA PRO A 10 -12.24 -7.06 -17.50
C PRO A 10 -11.82 -8.44 -18.00
N GLU A 11 -12.10 -8.80 -19.26
CA GLU A 11 -11.70 -10.08 -19.82
C GLU A 11 -10.17 -10.19 -19.94
N LEU A 12 -9.51 -9.08 -20.30
CA LEU A 12 -8.05 -9.05 -20.34
C LEU A 12 -7.44 -9.18 -18.93
N VAL A 13 -8.03 -8.53 -17.93
CA VAL A 13 -7.59 -8.64 -16.54
C VAL A 13 -7.71 -10.10 -16.06
N GLU A 14 -8.82 -10.77 -16.36
CA GLU A 14 -9.05 -12.17 -16.03
C GLU A 14 -8.05 -13.10 -16.72
N ARG A 15 -7.90 -12.99 -18.05
CA ARG A 15 -6.93 -13.80 -18.82
C ARG A 15 -5.51 -13.63 -18.30
N MET A 16 -5.12 -12.40 -17.98
CA MET A 16 -3.78 -12.13 -17.44
C MET A 16 -3.61 -12.71 -16.03
N GLY A 17 -4.67 -12.84 -15.25
CA GLY A 17 -4.64 -13.47 -13.93
C GLY A 17 -4.20 -14.92 -13.96
N TYR A 18 -4.55 -15.68 -15.00
CA TYR A 18 -4.10 -17.07 -15.18
C TYR A 18 -2.69 -17.18 -15.80
N LEU A 19 -2.13 -16.10 -16.33
CA LEU A 19 -0.81 -16.08 -16.98
C LEU A 19 0.27 -15.42 -16.12
N ALA A 20 -0.11 -14.76 -15.03
CA ALA A 20 0.79 -14.00 -14.19
C ALA A 20 0.82 -14.56 -12.76
N ASP A 21 2.02 -14.71 -12.19
CA ASP A 21 2.17 -15.08 -10.79
C ASP A 21 1.67 -13.98 -9.86
N ARG A 22 1.86 -12.71 -10.23
CA ARG A 22 1.46 -11.55 -9.44
C ARG A 22 0.93 -10.44 -10.34
N MET A 23 -0.15 -9.80 -9.91
CA MET A 23 -0.69 -8.61 -10.56
C MET A 23 -0.64 -7.39 -9.65
N SER A 24 -0.56 -6.21 -10.25
CA SER A 24 -0.69 -4.95 -9.52
C SER A 24 -1.59 -3.97 -10.26
N VAL A 25 -2.31 -3.16 -9.50
CA VAL A 25 -2.98 -1.97 -9.97
C VAL A 25 -2.47 -0.82 -9.11
N ASN A 26 -1.75 0.13 -9.71
CA ASN A 26 -1.16 1.21 -8.94
C ASN A 26 -2.22 2.21 -8.49
N LEU A 27 -2.23 2.49 -7.18
CA LEU A 27 -3.07 3.55 -6.60
C LEU A 27 -2.54 4.93 -6.96
N GLU A 28 -1.24 5.05 -7.15
CA GLU A 28 -0.43 6.24 -7.45
C GLU A 28 -0.40 7.23 -6.28
N LEU A 29 -1.54 7.77 -5.87
CA LEU A 29 -1.63 8.78 -4.81
C LEU A 29 -2.64 8.36 -3.73
N PRO A 30 -2.38 8.69 -2.45
CA PRO A 30 -3.21 8.26 -1.33
C PRO A 30 -4.63 8.83 -1.37
N THR A 31 -4.80 10.05 -1.93
CA THR A 31 -6.07 10.77 -1.92
C THR A 31 -6.68 10.96 -3.31
N ALA A 32 -8.00 11.14 -3.36
CA ALA A 32 -8.69 11.47 -4.60
C ALA A 32 -8.35 12.89 -5.09
N GLU A 33 -7.99 13.79 -4.18
CA GLU A 33 -7.58 15.15 -4.51
C GLU A 33 -6.20 15.14 -5.18
N GLY A 34 -5.24 14.42 -4.60
CA GLY A 34 -3.93 14.22 -5.22
C GLY A 34 -4.04 13.63 -6.63
N LEU A 35 -4.91 12.62 -6.82
CA LEU A 35 -5.16 12.04 -8.15
C LEU A 35 -5.71 13.08 -9.12
N ARG A 36 -6.68 13.91 -8.72
CA ARG A 36 -7.24 14.97 -9.60
C ARG A 36 -6.17 15.98 -10.02
N THR A 37 -5.24 16.29 -9.13
CA THR A 37 -4.22 17.29 -9.37
C THR A 37 -3.08 16.76 -10.25
N LEU A 38 -2.55 15.57 -9.94
CA LEU A 38 -1.34 15.05 -10.57
C LEU A 38 -1.59 13.93 -11.59
N ALA A 39 -2.75 13.29 -11.55
CA ALA A 39 -3.14 12.23 -12.47
C ALA A 39 -4.62 12.36 -12.88
N PRO A 40 -5.04 13.46 -13.55
CA PRO A 40 -6.44 13.80 -13.79
C PRO A 40 -7.19 12.75 -14.62
N ASN A 41 -6.48 11.94 -15.40
CA ASN A 41 -7.05 10.84 -16.18
C ASN A 41 -7.29 9.56 -15.37
N LYS A 42 -6.91 9.55 -14.09
CA LYS A 42 -7.10 8.41 -13.19
C LYS A 42 -8.12 8.75 -12.12
N HIS A 43 -9.13 7.92 -11.98
CA HIS A 43 -10.16 8.05 -10.95
C HIS A 43 -10.09 6.85 -10.00
N ARG A 44 -10.34 7.07 -8.71
CA ARG A 44 -10.34 5.98 -7.70
C ARG A 44 -11.17 4.77 -8.13
N LYS A 45 -12.36 5.01 -8.69
CA LYS A 45 -13.22 3.93 -9.16
C LYS A 45 -12.50 3.04 -10.19
N ASN A 46 -11.82 3.66 -11.17
CA ASN A 46 -11.13 2.92 -12.24
C ASN A 46 -9.91 2.12 -11.72
N ILE A 47 -9.35 2.50 -10.57
CA ILE A 47 -8.27 1.80 -9.89
C ILE A 47 -8.81 0.66 -9.02
N LEU A 48 -9.82 0.96 -8.19
CA LEU A 48 -10.35 0.01 -7.21
C LEU A 48 -11.19 -1.10 -7.85
N THR A 49 -11.83 -0.84 -9.00
CA THR A 49 -12.62 -1.86 -9.72
C THR A 49 -11.76 -3.06 -10.14
N PRO A 50 -10.65 -2.89 -10.88
CA PRO A 50 -9.79 -4.03 -11.22
C PRO A 50 -9.13 -4.66 -9.98
N MET A 51 -8.81 -3.90 -8.92
CA MET A 51 -8.33 -4.50 -7.66
C MET A 51 -9.36 -5.47 -7.08
N ARG A 52 -10.65 -5.09 -7.07
CA ARG A 52 -11.73 -5.95 -6.59
C ARG A 52 -11.93 -7.16 -7.49
N GLN A 53 -11.83 -6.98 -8.80
CA GLN A 53 -11.91 -8.07 -9.77
C GLN A 53 -10.81 -9.11 -9.53
N ILE A 54 -9.55 -8.68 -9.36
CA ILE A 54 -8.44 -9.57 -9.07
C ILE A 54 -8.67 -10.31 -7.74
N GLN A 55 -9.12 -9.63 -6.70
CA GLN A 55 -9.44 -10.26 -5.42
C GLN A 55 -10.51 -11.33 -5.57
N ASN A 56 -11.60 -11.02 -6.26
CA ASN A 56 -12.69 -11.97 -6.49
C ASN A 56 -12.20 -13.19 -7.30
N GLY A 57 -11.36 -12.97 -8.31
CA GLY A 57 -10.73 -14.05 -9.07
C GLY A 57 -9.84 -14.96 -8.22
N ILE A 58 -9.05 -14.37 -7.30
CA ILE A 58 -8.24 -15.15 -6.35
C ILE A 58 -9.13 -15.99 -5.43
N HIS A 59 -10.25 -15.44 -4.94
CA HIS A 59 -11.18 -16.18 -4.08
C HIS A 59 -11.87 -17.32 -4.83
N ALA A 60 -12.45 -17.02 -5.99
CA ALA A 60 -13.11 -18.03 -6.83
C ALA A 60 -12.16 -19.18 -7.19
N ASN A 61 -10.90 -18.85 -7.56
CA ASN A 61 -9.91 -19.87 -7.88
C ASN A 61 -9.49 -20.70 -6.67
N LYS A 62 -9.43 -20.15 -5.45
CA LYS A 62 -9.20 -20.94 -4.24
C LYS A 62 -10.29 -21.97 -4.02
N GLU A 63 -11.55 -21.61 -4.21
CA GLU A 63 -12.71 -22.52 -4.10
C GLU A 63 -12.66 -23.59 -5.21
N GLU A 64 -12.35 -23.21 -6.44
CA GLU A 64 -12.17 -24.12 -7.57
C GLU A 64 -11.08 -25.16 -7.31
N LEU A 65 -9.93 -24.74 -6.78
CA LEU A 65 -8.79 -25.63 -6.48
C LEU A 65 -9.09 -26.65 -5.36
N ILE A 66 -10.06 -26.36 -4.49
CA ILE A 66 -10.56 -27.34 -3.51
C ILE A 66 -11.28 -28.47 -4.24
N LEU A 67 -12.07 -28.16 -5.25
CA LEU A 67 -12.85 -29.12 -6.04
C LEU A 67 -11.99 -29.80 -7.12
N TYR A 68 -11.15 -29.03 -7.79
CA TYR A 68 -10.36 -29.45 -8.96
C TYR A 68 -8.88 -29.08 -8.76
N ARG A 69 -8.13 -29.98 -8.12
CA ARG A 69 -6.70 -29.75 -7.77
C ARG A 69 -5.77 -29.44 -8.93
N LYS A 70 -6.17 -29.70 -10.16
CA LYS A 70 -5.38 -29.46 -11.38
C LYS A 70 -5.82 -28.22 -12.16
N SER A 71 -6.78 -27.46 -11.66
CA SER A 71 -7.16 -26.20 -12.28
C SER A 71 -5.99 -25.23 -12.35
N PRO A 72 -5.92 -24.40 -13.38
CA PRO A 72 -4.92 -23.33 -13.45
C PRO A 72 -5.02 -22.40 -12.22
N VAL A 73 -3.88 -21.96 -11.73
CA VAL A 73 -3.81 -21.06 -10.56
C VAL A 73 -3.92 -19.62 -11.03
N PHE A 74 -4.85 -18.88 -10.43
CA PHE A 74 -5.06 -17.46 -10.71
C PHE A 74 -4.22 -16.62 -9.74
N VAL A 75 -3.28 -15.82 -10.27
CA VAL A 75 -2.43 -14.86 -9.53
C VAL A 75 -1.87 -15.46 -8.24
N SER A 76 -1.09 -16.53 -8.34
CA SER A 76 -0.58 -17.32 -7.20
C SER A 76 0.15 -16.50 -6.14
N GLY A 77 0.90 -15.47 -6.55
CA GLY A 77 1.61 -14.52 -5.68
C GLY A 77 0.77 -13.35 -5.19
N GLY A 78 -0.54 -13.32 -5.53
CA GLY A 78 -1.48 -12.29 -5.10
C GLY A 78 -1.29 -10.93 -5.78
N GLN A 79 -2.03 -9.93 -5.29
CA GLN A 79 -1.97 -8.58 -5.84
C GLN A 79 -1.21 -7.61 -4.96
N SER A 80 -0.70 -6.55 -5.59
CA SER A 80 0.02 -5.45 -4.97
C SER A 80 -0.38 -4.10 -5.56
N THR A 81 0.03 -3.02 -4.91
CA THR A 81 -0.15 -1.65 -5.40
C THR A 81 1.10 -0.82 -5.13
N GLN A 82 1.13 0.40 -5.67
CA GLN A 82 2.19 1.38 -5.43
C GLN A 82 1.57 2.74 -5.16
N MET A 83 2.18 3.49 -4.21
CA MET A 83 1.88 4.89 -3.92
C MET A 83 3.14 5.74 -4.01
N ILE A 84 3.00 6.95 -4.56
CA ILE A 84 4.04 7.97 -4.60
C ILE A 84 3.94 8.78 -3.30
N ILE A 85 5.07 8.98 -2.62
CA ILE A 85 5.15 9.63 -1.33
C ILE A 85 5.82 11.00 -1.47
N GLY A 86 5.19 12.02 -0.92
CA GLY A 86 5.72 13.37 -0.92
C GLY A 86 5.47 14.17 -2.21
N ALA A 87 4.69 13.64 -3.15
CA ALA A 87 4.17 14.40 -4.28
C ALA A 87 2.97 15.27 -3.90
N THR A 88 2.29 14.94 -2.83
CA THR A 88 1.09 15.59 -2.31
C THR A 88 1.20 15.74 -0.79
N PRO A 89 0.40 16.63 -0.14
CA PRO A 89 0.63 17.02 1.24
C PRO A 89 0.19 15.99 2.30
N GLU A 90 -0.21 14.79 1.88
CA GLU A 90 -0.67 13.77 2.83
C GLU A 90 0.40 13.43 3.87
N THR A 91 -0.08 13.23 5.08
CA THR A 91 0.73 12.80 6.22
C THR A 91 1.04 11.30 6.16
N ASP A 92 2.07 10.86 6.89
CA ASP A 92 2.41 9.43 7.00
C ASP A 92 1.26 8.64 7.65
N TYR A 93 0.53 9.25 8.58
CA TYR A 93 -0.66 8.68 9.18
C TYR A 93 -1.76 8.40 8.15
N GLN A 94 -2.04 9.37 7.27
CA GLN A 94 -3.01 9.18 6.20
C GLN A 94 -2.59 8.08 5.22
N ILE A 95 -1.31 8.06 4.84
CA ILE A 95 -0.75 7.05 3.94
C ILE A 95 -0.85 5.66 4.56
N LEU A 96 -0.50 5.53 5.84
CA LEU A 96 -0.52 4.26 6.56
C LEU A 96 -1.94 3.73 6.74
N ASN A 97 -2.91 4.60 7.04
CA ASN A 97 -4.33 4.25 7.09
C ASN A 97 -4.86 3.76 5.73
N VAL A 98 -4.43 4.38 4.63
CA VAL A 98 -4.78 3.91 3.28
C VAL A 98 -4.20 2.52 3.05
N ALA A 99 -2.94 2.28 3.41
CA ALA A 99 -2.29 0.97 3.26
C ALA A 99 -3.00 -0.11 4.08
N GLU A 100 -3.30 0.16 5.35
CA GLU A 100 -4.04 -0.76 6.23
C GLU A 100 -5.41 -1.12 5.65
N ASN A 101 -6.18 -0.11 5.19
CA ASN A 101 -7.46 -0.34 4.52
C ASN A 101 -7.34 -1.19 3.24
N LEU A 102 -6.27 -1.01 2.47
CA LEU A 102 -6.02 -1.82 1.28
C LEU A 102 -5.71 -3.28 1.63
N TYR A 103 -4.94 -3.53 2.69
CA TYR A 103 -4.70 -4.87 3.20
C TYR A 103 -5.98 -5.54 3.67
N GLN A 104 -6.79 -4.84 4.46
CA GLN A 104 -8.04 -5.38 5.01
C GLN A 104 -9.12 -5.61 3.95
N LYS A 105 -9.32 -4.65 3.01
CA LYS A 105 -10.45 -4.67 2.07
C LYS A 105 -10.16 -5.36 0.75
N PHE A 106 -8.90 -5.40 0.32
CA PHE A 106 -8.48 -5.98 -0.96
C PHE A 106 -7.48 -7.12 -0.82
N GLU A 107 -7.09 -7.47 0.42
CA GLU A 107 -6.17 -8.56 0.72
C GLU A 107 -4.85 -8.46 -0.06
N LEU A 108 -4.37 -7.23 -0.24
CA LEU A 108 -3.10 -7.01 -0.93
C LEU A 108 -1.96 -7.73 -0.22
N LYS A 109 -1.02 -8.25 -1.00
CA LYS A 109 0.21 -8.84 -0.45
C LYS A 109 1.25 -7.78 -0.10
N ARG A 110 1.23 -6.64 -0.81
CA ARG A 110 2.18 -5.56 -0.58
C ARG A 110 1.70 -4.23 -1.14
N VAL A 111 1.98 -3.17 -0.41
CA VAL A 111 2.00 -1.79 -0.87
C VAL A 111 3.46 -1.39 -1.10
N PHE A 112 3.77 -0.86 -2.27
CA PHE A 112 5.07 -0.27 -2.57
C PHE A 112 4.98 1.24 -2.39
N TYR A 113 5.96 1.80 -1.70
CA TYR A 113 6.11 3.24 -1.52
C TYR A 113 7.25 3.72 -2.40
N SER A 114 7.08 4.85 -3.07
CA SER A 114 8.08 5.44 -3.94
C SER A 114 8.20 6.92 -3.63
N ALA A 115 9.36 7.34 -3.16
CA ALA A 115 9.61 8.75 -2.91
C ALA A 115 9.51 9.56 -4.21
N PHE A 116 8.79 10.68 -4.16
CA PHE A 116 8.73 11.63 -5.26
C PHE A 116 10.08 12.30 -5.45
N VAL A 117 10.59 12.25 -6.66
CA VAL A 117 11.82 12.96 -7.05
C VAL A 117 11.49 13.97 -8.14
N LYS A 118 11.67 15.24 -7.86
CA LYS A 118 11.49 16.31 -8.85
C LYS A 118 12.65 16.28 -9.85
N VAL A 119 12.36 15.97 -11.10
CA VAL A 119 13.36 15.83 -12.16
C VAL A 119 13.41 17.04 -13.11
N ASN A 120 12.46 17.96 -13.02
CA ASN A 120 12.41 19.17 -13.83
C ASN A 120 11.82 20.35 -13.03
N GLU A 121 11.93 21.57 -13.60
CA GLU A 121 11.45 22.82 -12.98
C GLU A 121 10.00 23.18 -13.37
N ASP A 122 9.18 22.19 -13.75
CA ASP A 122 7.79 22.42 -14.05
C ASP A 122 7.05 22.99 -12.83
N LYS A 123 6.43 24.15 -13.01
CA LYS A 123 5.71 24.86 -11.93
C LYS A 123 4.43 24.13 -11.48
N SER A 124 3.91 23.22 -12.29
CA SER A 124 2.75 22.38 -11.94
C SER A 124 3.11 21.25 -10.98
N LEU A 125 4.39 20.91 -10.87
CA LEU A 125 4.86 19.89 -9.94
C LEU A 125 4.99 20.45 -8.53
N PRO A 126 4.69 19.65 -7.51
CA PRO A 126 4.79 20.10 -6.13
C PRO A 126 6.24 20.45 -5.79
N ALA A 127 6.44 21.63 -5.25
CA ALA A 127 7.69 22.05 -4.62
C ALA A 127 7.54 21.83 -3.11
N LEU A 128 7.72 20.60 -2.65
CA LEU A 128 7.71 20.33 -1.21
C LEU A 128 9.05 20.77 -0.60
N PRO A 129 9.03 21.60 0.46
CA PRO A 129 10.25 21.95 1.17
C PRO A 129 10.84 20.68 1.82
N GLY A 130 12.16 20.50 1.72
CA GLY A 130 12.89 19.45 2.42
C GLY A 130 13.49 18.32 1.59
N GLY A 131 13.50 18.42 0.27
CA GLY A 131 14.16 17.47 -0.63
C GLY A 131 13.40 16.15 -0.81
N PRO A 132 13.99 15.14 -1.45
CA PRO A 132 13.33 13.88 -1.68
C PRO A 132 12.99 13.20 -0.34
N PRO A 133 11.72 12.75 -0.16
CA PRO A 133 11.26 12.17 1.10
C PRO A 133 11.72 10.71 1.29
N LEU A 134 12.97 10.42 1.00
CA LEU A 134 13.52 9.06 1.04
C LEU A 134 13.43 8.44 2.43
N LEU A 135 13.69 9.23 3.47
CA LEU A 135 13.57 8.76 4.85
C LEU A 135 12.11 8.41 5.19
N ARG A 136 11.13 9.19 4.67
CA ARG A 136 9.70 8.86 4.83
C ARG A 136 9.35 7.54 4.15
N GLU A 137 9.89 7.30 2.96
CA GLU A 137 9.71 6.01 2.27
C GLU A 137 10.23 4.86 3.13
N HIS A 138 11.44 4.98 3.68
CA HIS A 138 12.02 3.95 4.55
C HIS A 138 11.18 3.73 5.81
N ARG A 139 10.72 4.79 6.49
CA ARG A 139 9.87 4.70 7.68
C ARG A 139 8.52 4.05 7.37
N LEU A 140 7.92 4.37 6.24
CA LEU A 140 6.69 3.75 5.78
C LEU A 140 6.88 2.25 5.51
N TYR A 141 8.00 1.81 4.90
CA TYR A 141 8.30 0.39 4.75
C TYR A 141 8.49 -0.33 6.07
N GLN A 142 9.14 0.31 7.06
CA GLN A 142 9.30 -0.26 8.40
C GLN A 142 7.93 -0.39 9.11
N ALA A 143 7.09 0.64 9.05
CA ALA A 143 5.74 0.61 9.59
C ALA A 143 4.83 -0.41 8.88
N ASP A 144 4.90 -0.49 7.56
CA ASP A 144 4.18 -1.48 6.76
C ASP A 144 4.51 -2.92 7.20
N TRP A 145 5.77 -3.16 7.55
CA TRP A 145 6.18 -4.46 8.10
C TRP A 145 5.49 -4.75 9.44
N LEU A 146 5.34 -3.75 10.31
CA LEU A 146 4.64 -3.88 11.59
C LEU A 146 3.15 -4.18 11.39
N LEU A 147 2.49 -3.50 10.43
CA LEU A 147 1.09 -3.78 10.09
C LEU A 147 0.89 -5.22 9.61
N ARG A 148 1.73 -5.68 8.67
CA ARG A 148 1.51 -6.96 7.99
C ARG A 148 1.90 -8.19 8.79
N PHE A 149 2.92 -8.10 9.63
CA PHE A 149 3.54 -9.26 10.26
C PHE A 149 3.46 -9.25 11.79
N TYR A 150 3.26 -8.09 12.39
CA TYR A 150 3.19 -7.94 13.85
C TYR A 150 1.80 -7.57 14.36
N GLY A 151 0.83 -7.34 13.46
CA GLY A 151 -0.54 -7.06 13.81
C GLY A 151 -0.78 -5.65 14.36
N PHE A 152 0.18 -4.74 14.19
CA PHE A 152 -0.02 -3.33 14.54
C PHE A 152 -1.09 -2.70 13.66
N LYS A 153 -1.78 -1.70 14.21
CA LYS A 153 -2.68 -0.82 13.47
C LYS A 153 -2.01 0.52 13.20
N ALA A 154 -2.46 1.22 12.17
CA ALA A 154 -1.95 2.55 11.86
C ALA A 154 -2.07 3.53 13.05
N GLU A 155 -3.19 3.47 13.77
CA GLU A 155 -3.49 4.31 14.94
C GLU A 155 -2.58 4.05 16.16
N GLU A 156 -1.94 2.88 16.25
CA GLU A 156 -0.96 2.58 17.30
C GLU A 156 0.39 3.23 17.02
N LEU A 157 0.75 3.37 15.74
CA LEU A 157 2.03 3.91 15.31
C LEU A 157 2.00 5.44 15.19
N LEU A 158 0.92 6.00 14.63
CA LEU A 158 0.74 7.42 14.37
C LEU A 158 -0.69 7.87 14.73
N ASP A 159 -0.87 9.18 14.94
CA ASP A 159 -2.16 9.81 15.21
C ASP A 159 -2.23 11.22 14.58
N GLU A 160 -3.37 11.90 14.72
CA GLU A 160 -3.54 13.26 14.18
C GLU A 160 -2.61 14.30 14.83
N LYS A 161 -2.17 14.07 16.08
CA LYS A 161 -1.23 14.98 16.77
C LYS A 161 0.21 14.71 16.37
N ARG A 162 0.50 13.49 15.96
CA ARG A 162 1.82 13.03 15.49
C ARG A 162 1.67 12.30 14.14
N PRO A 163 1.38 13.07 13.07
CA PRO A 163 1.01 12.48 11.80
C PRO A 163 2.21 12.06 10.94
N PHE A 164 3.43 12.33 11.38
CA PHE A 164 4.68 11.97 10.67
C PHE A 164 5.57 11.10 11.54
N PHE A 165 6.26 10.16 10.90
CA PHE A 165 7.26 9.32 11.57
C PHE A 165 8.44 10.14 12.09
N ASN A 166 9.01 9.66 13.18
CA ASN A 166 10.22 10.21 13.76
C ASN A 166 11.40 10.07 12.79
N VAL A 167 12.19 11.13 12.66
CA VAL A 167 13.39 11.13 11.80
C VAL A 167 14.57 10.39 12.45
N MET A 168 14.64 10.39 13.79
CA MET A 168 15.75 9.80 14.55
C MET A 168 15.49 8.33 14.91
N LEU A 169 14.26 7.99 15.31
CA LEU A 169 13.87 6.66 15.74
C LEU A 169 13.10 5.94 14.63
N ASP A 170 13.26 4.64 14.53
CA ASP A 170 12.39 3.85 13.67
C ASP A 170 10.99 3.69 14.28
N PRO A 171 9.96 3.29 13.50
CA PRO A 171 8.59 3.22 14.00
C PRO A 171 8.41 2.28 15.20
N LYS A 172 9.17 1.20 15.29
CA LYS A 172 9.10 0.25 16.41
C LYS A 172 9.76 0.83 17.66
N GLU A 173 10.91 1.47 17.51
CA GLU A 173 11.60 2.16 18.60
C GLU A 173 10.78 3.32 19.14
N ASP A 174 10.22 4.15 18.24
CA ASP A 174 9.38 5.28 18.61
C ASP A 174 8.14 4.81 19.37
N TRP A 175 7.51 3.71 18.93
CA TRP A 175 6.40 3.08 19.64
C TRP A 175 6.85 2.60 21.04
N ALA A 176 7.97 1.88 21.12
CA ALA A 176 8.47 1.33 22.37
C ALA A 176 8.78 2.41 23.42
N VAL A 177 9.42 3.50 23.00
CA VAL A 177 9.72 4.64 23.92
C VAL A 177 8.43 5.30 24.43
N ARG A 178 7.36 5.27 23.66
CA ARG A 178 6.06 5.82 24.06
C ARG A 178 5.22 4.88 24.93
N HIS A 179 5.61 3.61 24.99
CA HIS A 179 4.89 2.55 25.71
C HIS A 179 5.84 1.82 26.67
N LEU A 180 6.59 2.59 27.49
CA LEU A 180 7.53 2.04 28.47
C LEU A 180 6.84 1.14 29.51
N GLU A 181 5.55 1.36 29.76
CA GLU A 181 4.70 0.51 30.61
C GLU A 181 4.58 -0.94 30.11
N CYS A 182 4.83 -1.17 28.83
CA CYS A 182 4.84 -2.52 28.23
C CYS A 182 6.16 -3.28 28.45
N PHE A 183 7.15 -2.64 29.08
CA PHE A 183 8.48 -3.23 29.23
C PHE A 183 8.89 -3.39 30.72
N PRO A 184 9.72 -4.41 31.05
CA PRO A 184 10.23 -5.44 30.16
C PRO A 184 9.16 -6.46 29.75
N VAL A 185 9.31 -7.01 28.54
CA VAL A 185 8.45 -8.12 28.10
C VAL A 185 8.95 -9.42 28.74
N GLU A 186 8.09 -10.06 29.51
CA GLU A 186 8.41 -11.39 30.07
C GLU A 186 8.25 -12.47 28.99
N ILE A 187 9.34 -13.12 28.62
CA ILE A 187 9.39 -14.16 27.57
C ILE A 187 8.41 -15.31 27.82
N ASN A 188 8.11 -15.61 29.11
CA ASN A 188 7.24 -16.72 29.50
C ASN A 188 5.73 -16.39 29.39
N ARG A 189 5.35 -15.22 28.92
CA ARG A 189 3.96 -14.79 28.74
C ARG A 189 3.58 -14.50 27.29
N ALA A 190 4.47 -14.81 26.36
CA ALA A 190 4.24 -14.64 24.92
C ALA A 190 3.56 -15.87 24.32
#